data_368ddb8ec4278da26a22ae6161499764
#
_entry.id   368ddb8ec4278da26a22ae6161499764
#
_cell.length_a   1.000
_cell.length_b   1.000
_cell.length_c   1.000
_cell.angle_alpha   90.00
_cell.angle_beta   90.00
_cell.angle_gamma   90.00
#
_symmetry.space_group_name_H-M   'P 1'
#
loop_
_entity.id
_entity.type
_entity.pdbx_description
1 polymer ?
#
loop_
_entity_poly.entity_id
_entity_poly.type
_entity_poly.pdbx_seq_one_letter_code
_entity_poly.pdbx_strand_id
1 'polypeptide(L)'
;MTTRRRFLRDSSLFAAAALVPASAFAGPARRRAISLDQVRFGAFAANVGTTFWVLQDQGPATRLELAQAKPCPPPANSVQAAAPDAWNEKFSLVFRGLPGQSLGQDTYLFDHGVLGRFAMFIVPVGADAEGNIYYEAIFNRPAAR
;
A
#
# COMPACT_ATOMS: atom_id res chain seq x y z
N MET A 1 -30.73 -37.72 -64.24
CA MET A 1 -30.20 -38.54 -63.15
C MET A 1 -29.06 -37.80 -62.52
N THR A 2 -29.29 -37.19 -61.39
CA THR A 2 -28.31 -36.35 -60.76
C THR A 2 -27.70 -37.06 -59.53
N THR A 3 -26.45 -37.43 -59.66
CA THR A 3 -25.71 -38.04 -58.56
C THR A 3 -25.21 -36.92 -57.62
N ARG A 4 -25.83 -36.83 -56.51
CA ARG A 4 -25.38 -35.90 -55.47
C ARG A 4 -24.19 -36.49 -54.73
N ARG A 5 -23.02 -35.97 -54.99
CA ARG A 5 -21.83 -36.27 -54.21
C ARG A 5 -21.93 -35.48 -52.90
N ARG A 6 -22.01 -36.22 -51.81
CA ARG A 6 -21.84 -35.67 -50.46
C ARG A 6 -20.37 -35.35 -50.27
N PHE A 7 -20.09 -34.05 -50.15
CA PHE A 7 -18.80 -33.60 -49.61
C PHE A 7 -18.93 -33.61 -48.08
N LEU A 8 -18.36 -34.60 -47.45
CA LEU A 8 -18.02 -34.59 -46.06
C LEU A 8 -16.74 -33.72 -45.94
N ARG A 9 -16.90 -32.51 -45.54
CA ARG A 9 -15.78 -31.69 -45.05
C ARG A 9 -15.62 -32.03 -43.59
N ASP A 10 -14.61 -32.81 -43.31
CA ASP A 10 -14.05 -32.93 -41.98
C ASP A 10 -13.39 -31.59 -41.62
N SER A 11 -14.15 -30.76 -40.97
CA SER A 11 -13.62 -29.57 -40.31
C SER A 11 -13.10 -30.04 -38.95
N SER A 12 -11.87 -30.45 -38.90
CA SER A 12 -11.15 -30.61 -37.64
C SER A 12 -10.92 -29.20 -37.05
N LEU A 13 -11.87 -28.76 -36.29
CA LEU A 13 -11.68 -27.61 -35.40
C LEU A 13 -10.75 -28.05 -34.29
N PHE A 14 -9.47 -27.81 -34.49
CA PHE A 14 -8.52 -27.73 -33.39
C PHE A 14 -8.93 -26.51 -32.54
N ALA A 15 -9.77 -26.73 -31.57
CA ALA A 15 -9.90 -25.80 -30.44
C ALA A 15 -8.58 -25.87 -29.67
N ALA A 16 -7.66 -25.00 -30.01
CA ALA A 16 -6.54 -24.70 -29.13
C ALA A 16 -7.15 -24.03 -27.91
N ALA A 17 -7.51 -24.85 -26.94
CA ALA A 17 -7.80 -24.34 -25.60
C ALA A 17 -6.49 -23.76 -25.09
N ALA A 18 -6.34 -22.46 -25.23
CA ALA A 18 -5.31 -21.74 -24.52
C ALA A 18 -5.59 -21.96 -23.02
N LEU A 19 -4.86 -22.88 -22.42
CA LEU A 19 -4.79 -23.00 -20.97
C LEU A 19 -4.13 -21.72 -20.44
N VAL A 20 -4.96 -20.72 -20.20
CA VAL A 20 -4.53 -19.56 -19.40
C VAL A 20 -4.30 -20.11 -18.00
N PRO A 21 -3.07 -20.07 -17.49
CA PRO A 21 -2.82 -20.58 -16.15
C PRO A 21 -3.69 -19.81 -15.17
N ALA A 22 -4.45 -20.52 -14.34
CA ALA A 22 -5.36 -19.93 -13.35
C ALA A 22 -4.67 -18.94 -12.37
N SER A 23 -3.34 -18.99 -12.32
CA SER A 23 -2.51 -18.05 -11.56
C SER A 23 -2.55 -16.60 -12.06
N ALA A 24 -2.97 -16.35 -13.33
CA ALA A 24 -3.11 -14.97 -13.85
C ALA A 24 -4.28 -14.21 -13.23
N PHE A 25 -5.23 -14.89 -12.59
CA PHE A 25 -6.39 -14.32 -11.92
C PHE A 25 -6.36 -14.48 -10.40
N ALA A 26 -5.23 -14.89 -9.84
CA ALA A 26 -5.03 -14.73 -8.41
C ALA A 26 -5.01 -13.22 -8.13
N GLY A 27 -6.15 -12.66 -7.72
CA GLY A 27 -6.21 -11.34 -7.14
C GLY A 27 -5.12 -11.22 -6.07
N PRO A 28 -4.72 -10.01 -5.67
CA PRO A 28 -3.66 -9.84 -4.69
C PRO A 28 -3.97 -10.75 -3.52
N ALA A 29 -3.09 -11.72 -3.28
CA ALA A 29 -3.24 -12.66 -2.18
C ALA A 29 -3.60 -11.83 -0.96
N ARG A 30 -4.68 -12.19 -0.25
CA ARG A 30 -5.10 -11.46 0.95
C ARG A 30 -3.98 -11.61 1.97
N ARG A 31 -3.01 -10.72 1.89
CA ARG A 31 -1.91 -10.69 2.83
C ARG A 31 -2.50 -10.44 4.20
N ARG A 32 -2.13 -11.28 5.14
CA ARG A 32 -2.53 -11.09 6.53
C ARG A 32 -2.00 -9.73 7.01
N ALA A 33 -2.86 -8.95 7.64
CA ALA A 33 -2.43 -7.72 8.27
C ALA A 33 -1.46 -8.03 9.43
N ILE A 34 -0.38 -7.28 9.48
CA ILE A 34 0.57 -7.31 10.59
C ILE A 34 0.25 -6.17 11.55
N SER A 35 0.72 -6.26 12.78
CA SER A 35 0.64 -5.14 13.71
C SER A 35 1.57 -4.01 13.23
N LEU A 36 1.05 -2.78 13.22
CA LEU A 36 1.84 -1.60 12.87
C LEU A 36 3.09 -1.44 13.76
N ASP A 37 3.03 -1.91 15.01
CA ASP A 37 4.16 -1.87 15.95
C ASP A 37 5.37 -2.70 15.49
N GLN A 38 5.15 -3.65 14.60
CA GLN A 38 6.21 -4.46 14.01
C GLN A 38 6.98 -3.71 12.91
N VAL A 39 6.42 -2.62 12.38
CA VAL A 39 7.06 -1.81 11.34
C VAL A 39 7.87 -0.70 12.00
N ARG A 40 9.19 -0.79 11.92
CA ARG A 40 10.11 0.18 12.51
C ARG A 40 10.30 1.41 11.62
N PHE A 41 10.73 2.52 12.20
CA PHE A 41 11.03 3.75 11.48
C PHE A 41 11.97 3.51 10.28
N GLY A 42 13.06 2.76 10.46
CA GLY A 42 14.01 2.46 9.40
C GLY A 42 13.39 1.77 8.18
N ALA A 43 12.37 0.94 8.40
CA ALA A 43 11.65 0.29 7.31
C ALA A 43 10.82 1.31 6.50
N PHE A 44 10.19 2.29 7.14
CA PHE A 44 9.52 3.38 6.43
C PHE A 44 10.52 4.29 5.73
N ALA A 45 11.60 4.68 6.39
CA ALA A 45 12.62 5.55 5.82
C ALA A 45 13.26 4.95 4.55
N ALA A 46 13.47 3.64 4.52
CA ALA A 46 13.98 2.93 3.35
C ALA A 46 12.98 2.87 2.18
N ASN A 47 11.71 3.17 2.42
CA ASN A 47 10.63 3.12 1.43
C ASN A 47 10.04 4.51 1.10
N VAL A 48 10.74 5.59 1.41
CA VAL A 48 10.39 6.93 0.93
C VAL A 48 10.42 6.96 -0.59
N GLY A 49 9.43 7.59 -1.19
CA GLY A 49 9.25 7.63 -2.65
C GLY A 49 8.49 6.43 -3.22
N THR A 50 8.10 5.47 -2.41
CA THR A 50 7.32 4.30 -2.86
C THR A 50 5.83 4.46 -2.65
N THR A 51 5.06 3.62 -3.34
CA THR A 51 3.60 3.65 -3.30
C THR A 51 3.04 2.76 -2.19
N PHE A 52 2.13 3.35 -1.43
CA PHE A 52 1.28 2.68 -0.46
C PHE A 52 -0.16 2.72 -0.97
N TRP A 53 -0.85 1.61 -0.88
CA TRP A 53 -2.25 1.51 -1.23
C TRP A 53 -3.11 1.59 0.02
N VAL A 54 -4.06 2.51 0.03
CA VAL A 54 -5.06 2.63 1.09
C VAL A 54 -6.30 1.88 0.66
N LEU A 55 -6.62 0.81 1.36
CA LEU A 55 -7.80 0.00 1.09
C LEU A 55 -9.01 0.62 1.77
N GLN A 56 -10.09 0.76 1.02
CA GLN A 56 -11.36 1.27 1.53
C GLN A 56 -12.39 0.14 1.52
N ASP A 57 -13.36 0.20 2.42
CA ASP A 57 -14.43 -0.78 2.50
C ASP A 57 -15.27 -0.80 1.23
N GLN A 58 -15.41 0.36 0.58
CA GLN A 58 -16.12 0.52 -0.67
C GLN A 58 -15.29 1.35 -1.65
N GLY A 59 -15.25 0.89 -2.89
CA GLY A 59 -14.55 1.59 -3.96
C GLY A 59 -13.11 1.11 -4.19
N PRO A 60 -12.41 1.76 -5.12
CA PRO A 60 -11.04 1.42 -5.45
C PRO A 60 -10.07 1.84 -4.34
N ALA A 61 -8.95 1.14 -4.26
CA ALA A 61 -7.86 1.53 -3.38
C ALA A 61 -7.29 2.90 -3.79
N THR A 62 -6.95 3.73 -2.82
CA THR A 62 -6.34 5.04 -3.05
C THR A 62 -4.83 4.91 -2.99
N ARG A 63 -4.16 5.47 -3.98
CA ARG A 63 -2.71 5.49 -4.06
C ARG A 63 -2.16 6.68 -3.28
N LEU A 64 -1.25 6.40 -2.36
CA LEU A 64 -0.44 7.40 -1.68
C LEU A 64 1.05 7.11 -1.92
N GLU A 65 1.85 8.16 -2.00
CA GLU A 65 3.31 8.06 -2.03
C GLU A 65 3.85 8.50 -0.68
N LEU A 66 4.76 7.73 -0.09
CA LEU A 66 5.46 8.17 1.11
C LEU A 66 6.46 9.26 0.72
N ALA A 67 6.09 10.51 0.95
CA ALA A 67 6.90 11.67 0.59
C ALA A 67 8.03 11.91 1.57
N GLN A 68 7.80 11.64 2.87
CA GLN A 68 8.78 11.90 3.91
C GLN A 68 8.59 10.97 5.11
N ALA A 69 9.71 10.52 5.67
CA ALA A 69 9.78 9.89 6.99
C ALA A 69 10.71 10.74 7.86
N LYS A 70 10.19 11.25 8.97
CA LYS A 70 10.89 12.23 9.79
C LYS A 70 10.95 11.76 11.24
N PRO A 71 12.15 11.52 11.78
CA PRO A 71 12.29 11.19 13.20
C PRO A 71 11.99 12.43 14.05
N CYS A 72 11.36 12.21 15.17
CA CYS A 72 11.14 13.24 16.21
C CYS A 72 12.02 12.88 17.40
N PRO A 73 13.29 13.26 17.40
CA PRO A 73 14.19 12.88 18.49
C PRO A 73 13.71 13.50 19.82
N PRO A 74 13.89 12.79 20.93
CA PRO A 74 13.66 13.36 22.23
C PRO A 74 14.61 14.55 22.47
N PRO A 75 14.29 15.48 23.37
CA PRO A 75 15.19 16.59 23.73
C PRO A 75 16.58 16.05 24.11
N ALA A 76 17.63 16.74 23.66
CA ALA A 76 19.01 16.31 23.83
C ALA A 76 19.42 16.02 25.30
N ASN A 77 18.73 16.65 26.24
CA ASN A 77 18.99 16.52 27.68
C ASN A 77 18.09 15.48 28.37
N SER A 78 17.31 14.71 27.60
CA SER A 78 16.47 13.67 28.17
C SER A 78 17.21 12.35 28.32
N VAL A 79 16.87 11.58 29.34
CA VAL A 79 17.39 10.22 29.53
C VAL A 79 17.05 9.31 28.33
N GLN A 80 15.97 9.62 27.61
CA GLN A 80 15.54 8.90 26.43
C GLN A 80 16.44 9.14 25.20
N ALA A 81 17.20 10.25 25.15
CA ALA A 81 18.10 10.54 24.04
C ALA A 81 19.27 9.54 23.93
N ALA A 82 19.58 8.85 25.02
CA ALA A 82 20.63 7.82 25.09
C ALA A 82 20.15 6.41 24.70
N ALA A 83 18.84 6.22 24.48
CA ALA A 83 18.29 4.91 24.11
C ALA A 83 18.61 4.59 22.66
N PRO A 84 19.17 3.39 22.35
CA PRO A 84 19.59 3.03 20.99
C PRO A 84 18.43 3.00 19.97
N ASP A 85 17.19 2.88 20.44
CA ASP A 85 15.99 2.79 19.60
C ASP A 85 15.07 4.02 19.69
N ALA A 86 15.57 5.13 20.23
CA ALA A 86 14.77 6.36 20.41
C ALA A 86 14.10 6.85 19.13
N TRP A 87 14.72 6.61 17.97
CA TRP A 87 14.20 6.96 16.65
C TRP A 87 13.00 6.13 16.20
N ASN A 88 12.83 4.91 16.75
CA ASN A 88 11.70 4.05 16.45
C ASN A 88 10.46 4.37 17.28
N GLU A 89 10.61 5.22 18.28
CA GLU A 89 9.53 5.53 19.23
C GLU A 89 8.70 6.74 18.79
N LYS A 90 9.37 7.79 18.29
CA LYS A 90 8.73 9.03 17.89
C LYS A 90 9.17 9.44 16.48
N PHE A 91 8.24 9.43 15.57
CA PHE A 91 8.46 9.86 14.20
C PHE A 91 7.15 10.24 13.52
N SER A 92 7.23 10.92 12.40
CA SER A 92 6.09 11.18 11.53
C SER A 92 6.36 10.72 10.12
N LEU A 93 5.29 10.35 9.44
CA LEU A 93 5.28 10.01 8.02
C LEU A 93 4.38 11.01 7.30
N VAL A 94 4.83 11.50 6.16
CA VAL A 94 4.04 12.35 5.30
C VAL A 94 3.80 11.64 3.97
N PHE A 95 2.53 11.45 3.64
CA PHE A 95 2.10 10.86 2.39
C PHE A 95 1.54 11.93 1.46
N ARG A 96 1.76 11.75 0.16
CA ARG A 96 1.20 12.58 -0.89
C ARG A 96 0.17 11.78 -1.68
N GLY A 97 -1.05 12.29 -1.75
CA GLY A 97 -2.14 11.75 -2.56
C GLY A 97 -2.37 12.57 -3.83
N LEU A 98 -2.94 11.94 -4.85
CA LEU A 98 -3.27 12.57 -6.11
C LEU A 98 -4.44 13.55 -5.96
N PRO A 99 -4.53 14.60 -6.81
CA PRO A 99 -5.68 15.49 -6.84
C PRO A 99 -6.98 14.73 -7.07
N GLY A 100 -8.05 15.14 -6.39
CA GLY A 100 -9.38 14.57 -6.55
C GLY A 100 -9.63 13.27 -5.77
N GLN A 101 -8.63 12.74 -5.06
CA GLN A 101 -8.75 11.57 -4.20
C GLN A 101 -8.54 11.96 -2.73
N SER A 102 -9.54 12.58 -2.14
CA SER A 102 -9.47 13.02 -0.75
C SER A 102 -9.87 11.92 0.22
N LEU A 103 -9.00 11.65 1.20
CA LEU A 103 -9.27 10.79 2.35
C LEU A 103 -9.53 11.67 3.58
N GLY A 104 -10.56 11.34 4.33
CA GLY A 104 -10.76 11.95 5.64
C GLY A 104 -9.76 11.46 6.68
N GLN A 105 -9.74 12.13 7.83
CA GLN A 105 -9.02 11.64 9.00
C GLN A 105 -9.66 10.36 9.49
N ASP A 106 -8.91 9.26 9.46
CA ASP A 106 -9.37 7.95 9.93
C ASP A 106 -8.21 6.96 10.01
N THR A 107 -8.51 5.79 10.55
CA THR A 107 -7.62 4.61 10.47
C THR A 107 -7.96 3.81 9.24
N TYR A 108 -7.00 3.69 8.35
CA TYR A 108 -7.15 2.93 7.11
C TYR A 108 -6.24 1.70 7.09
N LEU A 109 -6.64 0.71 6.33
CA LEU A 109 -5.79 -0.43 6.02
C LEU A 109 -4.86 -0.06 4.86
N PHE A 110 -3.56 -0.09 5.12
CA PHE A 110 -2.51 0.15 4.12
C PHE A 110 -1.98 -1.17 3.59
N ASP A 111 -1.64 -1.21 2.33
CA ASP A 111 -0.96 -2.33 1.68
C ASP A 111 0.28 -1.82 0.94
N HIS A 112 1.43 -2.41 1.26
CA HIS A 112 2.71 -2.08 0.65
C HIS A 112 3.45 -3.35 0.24
N GLY A 113 4.07 -3.33 -0.93
CA GLY A 113 4.71 -4.51 -1.51
C GLY A 113 5.82 -5.13 -0.65
N VAL A 114 6.56 -4.30 0.10
CA VAL A 114 7.67 -4.73 0.95
C VAL A 114 7.26 -4.84 2.42
N LEU A 115 6.55 -3.82 2.93
CA LEU A 115 6.21 -3.74 4.37
C LEU A 115 5.02 -4.61 4.76
N GLY A 116 4.21 -5.02 3.79
CA GLY A 116 3.01 -5.80 4.03
C GLY A 116 1.77 -4.93 4.25
N ARG A 117 0.80 -5.49 4.98
CA ARG A 117 -0.50 -4.86 5.23
C ARG A 117 -0.65 -4.54 6.70
N PHE A 118 -1.03 -3.30 7.01
CA PHE A 118 -1.20 -2.83 8.38
C PHE A 118 -2.22 -1.68 8.46
N ALA A 119 -2.86 -1.51 9.61
CA ALA A 119 -3.77 -0.40 9.87
C ALA A 119 -3.00 0.80 10.40
N MET A 120 -3.27 1.99 9.86
CA MET A 120 -2.59 3.22 10.27
C MET A 120 -3.55 4.41 10.24
N PHE A 121 -3.50 5.24 11.27
CA PHE A 121 -4.25 6.48 11.38
C PHE A 121 -3.53 7.60 10.62
N ILE A 122 -4.26 8.29 9.75
CA ILE A 122 -3.75 9.45 9.01
C ILE A 122 -4.66 10.65 9.14
N VAL A 123 -4.07 11.83 9.03
CA VAL A 123 -4.76 13.12 9.08
C VAL A 123 -4.39 13.93 7.86
N PRO A 124 -5.36 14.50 7.11
CA PRO A 124 -5.06 15.45 6.04
C PRO A 124 -4.46 16.73 6.66
N VAL A 125 -3.32 17.17 6.12
CA VAL A 125 -2.59 18.33 6.67
C VAL A 125 -2.45 19.49 5.69
N GLY A 126 -2.89 19.32 4.45
CA GLY A 126 -2.88 20.39 3.46
C GLY A 126 -2.84 19.91 2.03
N ALA A 127 -2.76 20.84 1.11
CA ALA A 127 -2.64 20.60 -0.31
C ALA A 127 -1.61 21.54 -0.93
N ASP A 128 -0.96 21.11 -2.01
CA ASP A 128 -0.08 21.97 -2.79
C ASP A 128 -0.82 22.69 -3.93
N ALA A 129 -0.08 23.49 -4.70
CA ALA A 129 -0.65 24.27 -5.80
C ALA A 129 -1.20 23.38 -6.94
N GLU A 130 -0.71 22.16 -7.09
CA GLU A 130 -1.17 21.19 -8.07
C GLU A 130 -2.41 20.42 -7.61
N GLY A 131 -2.83 20.61 -6.35
CA GLY A 131 -3.98 19.94 -5.75
C GLY A 131 -3.67 18.58 -5.15
N ASN A 132 -2.39 18.19 -5.05
CA ASN A 132 -2.00 17.00 -4.28
C ASN A 132 -2.31 17.23 -2.81
N ILE A 133 -2.88 16.22 -2.17
CA ILE A 133 -3.26 16.28 -0.77
C ILE A 133 -2.21 15.55 0.06
N TYR A 134 -1.78 16.18 1.15
CA TYR A 134 -0.82 15.60 2.08
C TYR A 134 -1.51 15.08 3.32
N TYR A 135 -1.03 13.94 3.78
CA TYR A 135 -1.52 13.25 4.98
C TYR A 135 -0.36 12.97 5.91
N GLU A 136 -0.57 13.11 7.19
CA GLU A 136 0.43 12.82 8.21
C GLU A 136 -0.01 11.69 9.11
N ALA A 137 0.92 10.78 9.40
CA ALA A 137 0.81 9.78 10.45
C ALA A 137 1.86 10.06 11.51
N ILE A 138 1.43 10.27 12.75
CA ILE A 138 2.31 10.56 13.88
C ILE A 138 2.43 9.31 14.75
N PHE A 139 3.65 8.92 15.03
CA PHE A 139 3.97 7.80 15.90
C PHE A 139 4.56 8.31 17.21
N ASN A 140 3.97 7.86 18.29
CA ASN A 140 4.46 8.09 19.64
C ASN A 140 4.34 6.76 20.40
N ARG A 141 5.30 5.89 20.16
CA ARG A 141 5.34 4.55 20.75
C ARG A 141 5.99 4.60 22.12
N PRO A 142 5.49 3.83 23.10
CA PRO A 142 6.21 3.68 24.35
C PRO A 142 7.56 3.01 24.09
N ALA A 143 8.57 3.42 24.88
CA ALA A 143 9.86 2.77 24.86
C ALA A 143 9.70 1.26 25.12
N ALA A 144 10.38 0.43 24.32
CA ALA A 144 10.44 -0.99 24.59
C ALA A 144 11.11 -1.19 25.96
N ARG A 145 10.39 -1.81 26.88
CA ARG A 145 10.91 -2.16 28.21
C ARG A 145 11.77 -3.40 28.13
#